data_217cdca32dbfd7774f13932781ab38a6
#
_entry.id   217cdca32dbfd7774f13932781ab38a6
#
_cell.length_a   1.000
_cell.length_b   1.000
_cell.length_c   1.000
_cell.angle_alpha   90.00
_cell.angle_beta   90.00
_cell.angle_gamma   90.00
#
_symmetry.space_group_name_H-M   'P 1'
#
loop_
_entity.id
_entity.type
_entity.pdbx_description
1 polymer ?
#
loop_
_entity_poly.entity_id
_entity_poly.type
_entity_poly.pdbx_seq_one_letter_code
_entity_poly.pdbx_strand_id
1 'polypeptide(L)'
;ETVAPNMRESAGIRHYMTFHRPLRSAQGMDIYGDKAFILYDKGYCGVYDLRNKQSYPIDFFPLGSCNEGTPNRNYLNHANSCMFGNLHRNGNPIPLLYVTAGTGIGYDADGYYYRCAVEDITKDAEGRYHAELVQTITYSPETEVKAPFVNPCWGCPAFFVDTDKGYLYIFSARYRTKRGCTPEGEHNAYIITKFALPDVSQGGLVKLTAADILDAYAIVRQAGIPMVNMD
;
A
#
# COMPACT_ATOMS: atom_id res chain seq x y z
N GLU A 1 -9.74 -5.09 -30.49
CA GLU A 1 -10.20 -3.69 -30.30
C GLU A 1 -9.04 -2.85 -29.86
N THR A 2 -8.69 -1.89 -30.68
CA THR A 2 -7.61 -0.95 -30.45
C THR A 2 -7.93 -0.11 -29.24
N VAL A 3 -7.10 -0.20 -28.22
CA VAL A 3 -7.02 0.82 -27.17
C VAL A 3 -6.96 2.18 -27.87
N ALA A 4 -7.85 3.07 -27.51
CA ALA A 4 -8.00 4.37 -28.13
C ALA A 4 -6.63 5.04 -28.34
N PRO A 5 -6.31 5.43 -29.57
CA PRO A 5 -4.93 5.72 -29.95
C PRO A 5 -4.36 6.97 -29.32
N ASN A 6 -5.00 7.75 -28.53
CA ASN A 6 -4.52 9.07 -28.16
C ASN A 6 -4.71 9.50 -26.72
N MET A 7 -4.64 8.56 -25.78
CA MET A 7 -4.57 8.97 -24.37
C MET A 7 -3.36 9.88 -24.05
N ARG A 8 -2.28 9.76 -24.82
CA ARG A 8 -1.11 10.62 -24.64
C ARG A 8 -1.33 12.06 -25.10
N GLU A 9 -2.12 12.28 -26.15
CA GLU A 9 -2.42 13.63 -26.64
C GLU A 9 -3.56 14.29 -25.87
N SER A 10 -4.56 13.51 -25.43
CA SER A 10 -5.70 14.03 -24.70
C SER A 10 -5.43 14.33 -23.23
N ALA A 11 -4.48 13.64 -22.60
CA ALA A 11 -4.22 13.79 -21.18
C ALA A 11 -3.36 15.01 -20.82
N GLY A 12 -2.70 15.64 -21.78
CA GLY A 12 -1.86 16.84 -21.53
C GLY A 12 -0.79 16.59 -20.45
N ILE A 13 -0.20 15.39 -20.44
CA ILE A 13 0.84 15.04 -19.45
C ILE A 13 1.99 16.03 -19.56
N ARG A 14 2.25 16.76 -18.48
CA ARG A 14 3.36 17.69 -18.38
C ARG A 14 4.30 17.25 -17.28
N HIS A 15 5.59 17.33 -17.54
CA HIS A 15 6.60 17.20 -16.50
C HIS A 15 6.43 18.36 -15.51
N TYR A 16 6.16 18.02 -14.24
CA TYR A 16 5.97 19.03 -13.19
C TYR A 16 7.29 19.36 -12.48
N MET A 17 7.97 18.32 -11.98
CA MET A 17 9.29 18.43 -11.36
C MET A 17 9.98 17.06 -11.32
N THR A 18 11.26 17.08 -11.07
CA THR A 18 12.07 15.88 -10.83
C THR A 18 12.38 15.77 -9.34
N PHE A 19 12.14 14.59 -8.76
CA PHE A 19 12.53 14.30 -7.40
C PHE A 19 13.93 13.67 -7.38
N HIS A 20 14.87 14.32 -6.71
CA HIS A 20 16.16 13.73 -6.40
C HIS A 20 15.99 12.83 -5.18
N ARG A 21 16.20 11.54 -5.39
CA ARG A 21 16.13 10.56 -4.33
C ARG A 21 17.41 10.54 -3.50
N PRO A 22 17.35 10.28 -2.19
CA PRO A 22 18.50 9.79 -1.44
C PRO A 22 18.94 8.43 -2.01
N LEU A 23 20.01 7.83 -1.49
CA LEU A 23 20.61 6.56 -1.98
C LEU A 23 19.70 5.33 -1.72
N ARG A 24 18.39 5.45 -1.96
CA ARG A 24 17.37 4.40 -1.75
C ARG A 24 16.39 4.38 -2.91
N SER A 25 15.78 3.24 -3.15
CA SER A 25 14.75 3.09 -4.18
C SER A 25 13.43 3.68 -3.71
N ALA A 26 12.84 4.55 -4.54
CA ALA A 26 11.48 5.04 -4.32
C ALA A 26 10.48 3.91 -4.59
N GLN A 27 9.45 3.80 -3.75
CA GLN A 27 8.44 2.76 -3.78
C GLN A 27 7.04 3.35 -4.01
N GLY A 28 6.47 4.01 -3.03
CA GLY A 28 5.15 4.63 -3.09
C GLY A 28 5.21 6.13 -2.92
N MET A 29 4.13 6.81 -3.28
CA MET A 29 4.00 8.25 -3.10
C MET A 29 2.53 8.63 -2.91
N ASP A 30 2.30 9.61 -2.03
CA ASP A 30 1.05 10.35 -1.98
C ASP A 30 1.30 11.83 -1.68
N ILE A 31 0.28 12.65 -1.88
CA ILE A 31 0.36 14.11 -1.74
C ILE A 31 -0.63 14.56 -0.67
N TYR A 32 -0.13 15.38 0.25
CA TYR A 32 -0.97 16.09 1.18
C TYR A 32 -0.63 17.60 1.19
N GLY A 33 -1.63 18.42 0.91
CA GLY A 33 -1.43 19.86 0.73
C GLY A 33 -0.47 20.17 -0.42
N ASP A 34 0.60 20.88 -0.10
CA ASP A 34 1.65 21.24 -1.06
C ASP A 34 2.92 20.38 -0.90
N LYS A 35 2.80 19.22 -0.29
CA LYS A 35 3.92 18.32 -0.04
C LYS A 35 3.67 16.95 -0.68
N ALA A 36 4.71 16.40 -1.31
CA ALA A 36 4.74 14.99 -1.70
C ALA A 36 5.50 14.20 -0.63
N PHE A 37 4.89 13.10 -0.20
CA PHE A 37 5.47 12.12 0.72
C PHE A 37 5.85 10.91 -0.12
N ILE A 38 7.14 10.68 -0.28
CA ILE A 38 7.67 9.57 -1.09
C ILE A 38 8.27 8.53 -0.17
N LEU A 39 7.77 7.31 -0.29
CA LEU A 39 8.29 6.17 0.46
C LEU A 39 9.52 5.57 -0.23
N TYR A 40 10.45 5.12 0.58
CA TYR A 40 11.69 4.50 0.14
C TYR A 40 11.88 3.15 0.82
N ASP A 41 12.78 2.34 0.23
CA ASP A 41 13.18 1.06 0.81
C ASP A 41 13.49 1.19 2.31
N LYS A 42 13.19 0.11 3.04
CA LYS A 42 13.39 -0.02 4.48
C LYS A 42 12.56 0.94 5.34
N GLY A 43 11.44 1.42 4.79
CA GLY A 43 10.47 2.18 5.57
C GLY A 43 10.87 3.62 5.89
N TYR A 44 11.56 4.27 4.97
CA TYR A 44 11.85 5.69 5.07
C TYR A 44 10.86 6.52 4.24
N CYS A 45 10.63 7.75 4.67
CA CYS A 45 9.80 8.71 3.96
C CYS A 45 10.59 10.00 3.70
N GLY A 46 10.55 10.48 2.47
CA GLY A 46 11.07 11.79 2.09
C GLY A 46 9.91 12.75 1.82
N VAL A 47 9.97 13.96 2.33
CA VAL A 47 8.99 15.02 2.10
C VAL A 47 9.56 16.05 1.14
N TYR A 48 8.82 16.36 0.09
CA TYR A 48 9.23 17.30 -0.97
C TYR A 48 8.26 18.47 -1.07
N ASP A 49 8.79 19.65 -1.24
CA ASP A 49 8.00 20.88 -1.41
C ASP A 49 7.58 21.03 -2.88
N LEU A 50 6.30 20.84 -3.13
CA LEU A 50 5.72 20.96 -4.48
C LEU A 50 5.52 22.43 -4.89
N ARG A 51 5.24 23.32 -3.93
CA ARG A 51 5.01 24.75 -4.21
C ARG A 51 6.28 25.41 -4.73
N ASN A 52 7.38 25.16 -4.04
CA ASN A 52 8.69 25.74 -4.41
C ASN A 52 9.45 24.87 -5.41
N LYS A 53 8.86 23.73 -5.85
CA LYS A 53 9.46 22.77 -6.78
C LYS A 53 10.87 22.34 -6.34
N GLN A 54 11.04 22.12 -5.04
CA GLN A 54 12.30 21.74 -4.47
C GLN A 54 12.58 20.27 -4.75
N SER A 55 13.56 20.00 -5.62
CA SER A 55 13.86 18.65 -6.09
C SER A 55 14.46 17.74 -5.02
N TYR A 56 15.11 18.29 -4.00
CA TYR A 56 15.61 17.54 -2.85
C TYR A 56 14.55 17.48 -1.74
N PRO A 57 14.51 16.42 -0.94
CA PRO A 57 13.58 16.35 0.17
C PRO A 57 13.91 17.46 1.19
N ILE A 58 12.86 18.10 1.71
CA ILE A 58 12.99 19.06 2.82
C ILE A 58 13.21 18.34 4.14
N ASP A 59 12.80 17.07 4.21
CA ASP A 59 13.09 16.18 5.33
C ASP A 59 13.10 14.71 4.87
N PHE A 60 13.81 13.87 5.63
CA PHE A 60 13.92 12.43 5.35
C PHE A 60 14.02 11.66 6.66
N PHE A 61 13.01 10.87 6.98
CA PHE A 61 12.84 10.25 8.30
C PHE A 61 12.35 8.80 8.19
N PRO A 62 12.61 7.96 9.21
CA PRO A 62 12.03 6.62 9.27
C PRO A 62 10.54 6.69 9.64
N LEU A 63 9.71 5.84 9.02
CA LEU A 63 8.34 5.59 9.48
C LEU A 63 8.35 4.86 10.83
N GLY A 64 7.28 4.99 11.60
CA GLY A 64 7.14 4.32 12.90
C GLY A 64 7.26 2.80 12.79
N SER A 65 6.67 2.23 11.76
CA SER A 65 6.75 0.80 11.43
C SER A 65 8.14 0.32 10.95
N CYS A 66 9.06 1.24 10.65
CA CYS A 66 10.43 0.90 10.29
C CYS A 66 11.17 0.14 11.41
N ASN A 67 10.79 0.38 12.67
CA ASN A 67 11.38 -0.25 13.84
C ASN A 67 10.63 -1.52 14.27
N GLU A 68 9.53 -1.85 13.62
CA GLU A 68 8.78 -3.07 13.89
C GLU A 68 9.51 -4.28 13.27
N GLY A 69 9.69 -5.31 14.06
CA GLY A 69 10.33 -6.55 13.64
C GLY A 69 11.77 -6.70 14.11
N THR A 70 12.42 -7.76 13.66
CA THR A 70 13.83 -8.01 13.94
C THR A 70 14.71 -7.25 12.96
N PRO A 71 16.00 -7.00 13.27
CA PRO A 71 16.92 -6.31 12.36
C PRO A 71 17.00 -6.90 10.94
N ASN A 72 16.65 -8.17 10.79
CA ASN A 72 16.66 -8.89 9.51
C ASN A 72 15.28 -8.95 8.85
N ARG A 73 14.23 -8.43 9.46
CA ARG A 73 12.84 -8.47 9.00
C ARG A 73 12.15 -7.13 9.20
N ASN A 74 12.61 -6.16 8.48
CA ASN A 74 11.89 -4.90 8.37
C ASN A 74 10.63 -5.14 7.53
N TYR A 75 9.46 -5.01 8.14
CA TYR A 75 8.17 -5.22 7.49
C TYR A 75 7.90 -4.24 6.35
N LEU A 76 8.56 -3.09 6.34
CA LEU A 76 8.47 -2.09 5.27
C LEU A 76 9.66 -2.16 4.29
N ASN A 77 10.35 -3.29 4.18
CA ASN A 77 11.46 -3.40 3.25
C ASN A 77 11.07 -3.07 1.80
N HIS A 78 9.79 -3.32 1.46
CA HIS A 78 9.13 -2.84 0.25
C HIS A 78 7.81 -2.17 0.64
N ALA A 79 7.84 -0.88 0.91
CA ALA A 79 6.66 -0.06 1.13
C ALA A 79 6.04 0.30 -0.23
N ASN A 80 5.32 -0.66 -0.83
CA ASN A 80 4.93 -0.62 -2.25
C ASN A 80 3.99 0.53 -2.60
N SER A 81 3.09 0.90 -1.70
CA SER A 81 2.14 1.99 -1.91
C SER A 81 1.77 2.66 -0.60
N CYS A 82 1.31 3.88 -0.71
CA CYS A 82 0.72 4.58 0.42
C CYS A 82 -0.41 5.48 -0.02
N MET A 83 -1.27 5.82 0.91
CA MET A 83 -2.29 6.85 0.72
C MET A 83 -2.64 7.52 2.04
N PHE A 84 -2.90 8.81 1.99
CA PHE A 84 -3.51 9.51 3.09
C PHE A 84 -5.01 9.20 3.15
N GLY A 85 -5.50 8.94 4.35
CA GLY A 85 -6.93 8.98 4.62
C GLY A 85 -7.39 10.39 4.95
N ASN A 86 -8.56 10.49 5.59
CA ASN A 86 -9.08 11.75 6.14
C ASN A 86 -9.16 11.74 7.68
N LEU A 87 -8.69 10.67 8.32
CA LEU A 87 -8.70 10.57 9.77
C LEU A 87 -7.46 11.27 10.35
N HIS A 88 -7.69 12.07 11.37
CA HIS A 88 -6.66 12.81 12.10
C HIS A 88 -6.57 12.30 13.53
N ARG A 89 -5.35 12.26 14.08
CA ARG A 89 -5.11 11.84 15.46
C ARG A 89 -4.64 13.02 16.29
N ASN A 90 -5.16 13.16 17.51
CA ASN A 90 -4.75 14.14 18.50
C ASN A 90 -4.67 15.60 17.98
N GLY A 91 -5.55 15.97 17.04
CA GLY A 91 -5.54 17.32 16.43
C GLY A 91 -4.40 17.57 15.46
N ASN A 92 -3.63 16.54 15.09
CA ASN A 92 -2.60 16.64 14.05
C ASN A 92 -3.24 17.11 12.73
N PRO A 93 -2.72 18.17 12.07
CA PRO A 93 -3.25 18.64 10.79
C PRO A 93 -3.00 17.64 9.66
N ILE A 94 -1.97 16.80 9.74
CA ILE A 94 -1.66 15.77 8.74
C ILE A 94 -2.55 14.55 9.04
N PRO A 95 -3.33 14.06 8.07
CA PRO A 95 -4.12 12.85 8.28
C PRO A 95 -3.23 11.61 8.35
N LEU A 96 -3.80 10.51 8.83
CA LEU A 96 -3.11 9.23 8.91
C LEU A 96 -2.72 8.73 7.52
N LEU A 97 -1.49 8.24 7.41
CA LEU A 97 -0.94 7.63 6.22
C LEU A 97 -1.05 6.10 6.33
N TYR A 98 -1.68 5.48 5.36
CA TYR A 98 -1.79 4.03 5.23
C TYR A 98 -0.70 3.53 4.28
N VAL A 99 0.18 2.67 4.76
CA VAL A 99 1.35 2.19 4.02
C VAL A 99 1.26 0.70 3.82
N THR A 100 1.22 0.26 2.57
CA THR A 100 1.29 -1.17 2.24
C THR A 100 2.72 -1.68 2.43
N ALA A 101 2.87 -2.66 3.29
CA ALA A 101 4.10 -3.40 3.45
C ALA A 101 3.98 -4.75 2.74
N GLY A 102 4.47 -4.82 1.52
CA GLY A 102 4.52 -6.06 0.75
C GLY A 102 5.95 -6.52 0.61
N THR A 103 6.34 -7.57 1.30
CA THR A 103 7.71 -8.09 1.17
C THR A 103 7.89 -9.04 0.00
N GLY A 104 6.82 -9.51 -0.63
CA GLY A 104 6.87 -10.51 -1.71
C GLY A 104 7.54 -11.84 -1.32
N ILE A 105 8.01 -11.98 -0.11
CA ILE A 105 8.86 -13.08 0.36
C ILE A 105 8.25 -13.74 1.59
N GLY A 106 7.23 -14.54 1.36
CA GLY A 106 6.73 -15.49 2.36
C GLY A 106 6.12 -14.87 3.62
N TYR A 107 5.75 -15.72 4.52
CA TYR A 107 5.21 -15.35 5.83
C TYR A 107 6.26 -14.72 6.71
N ASP A 108 5.88 -13.72 7.49
CA ASP A 108 6.70 -13.31 8.63
C ASP A 108 6.67 -14.38 9.75
N ALA A 109 7.38 -14.11 10.86
CA ALA A 109 7.46 -15.05 11.98
C ALA A 109 6.09 -15.34 12.62
N ASP A 110 5.11 -14.45 12.42
CA ASP A 110 3.76 -14.55 12.96
C ASP A 110 2.76 -15.17 11.97
N GLY A 111 3.22 -15.59 10.78
CA GLY A 111 2.38 -16.19 9.75
C GLY A 111 1.62 -15.22 8.87
N TYR A 112 1.96 -13.91 8.86
CA TYR A 112 1.28 -12.91 8.05
C TYR A 112 2.07 -12.57 6.80
N TYR A 113 1.38 -12.60 5.64
CA TYR A 113 2.00 -12.25 4.37
C TYR A 113 2.11 -10.76 4.16
N TYR A 114 1.08 -10.02 4.56
CA TYR A 114 0.91 -8.65 4.13
C TYR A 114 0.39 -7.78 5.25
N ARG A 115 0.91 -6.59 5.32
CA ARG A 115 0.56 -5.63 6.35
C ARG A 115 0.27 -4.27 5.75
N CYS A 116 -0.70 -3.58 6.33
CA CYS A 116 -0.89 -2.16 6.18
C CYS A 116 -0.49 -1.49 7.49
N ALA A 117 0.54 -0.68 7.45
CA ALA A 117 0.92 0.16 8.58
C ALA A 117 0.13 1.47 8.54
N VAL A 118 -0.48 1.85 9.64
CA VAL A 118 -1.16 3.14 9.80
C VAL A 118 -0.23 4.05 10.58
N GLU A 119 0.27 5.09 9.93
CA GLU A 119 1.28 5.99 10.46
C GLU A 119 0.69 7.36 10.79
N ASP A 120 0.99 7.88 11.96
CA ASP A 120 0.72 9.26 12.34
C ASP A 120 1.98 10.10 12.09
N ILE A 121 1.94 10.94 11.07
CA ILE A 121 3.06 11.80 10.71
C ILE A 121 2.84 13.17 11.33
N THR A 122 3.72 13.55 12.23
CA THR A 122 3.69 14.84 12.92
C THR A 122 4.87 15.72 12.50
N LYS A 123 4.77 17.01 12.79
CA LYS A 123 5.83 17.99 12.55
C LYS A 123 6.16 18.70 13.86
N ASP A 124 7.42 18.70 14.25
CA ASP A 124 7.87 19.37 15.47
C ASP A 124 8.01 20.91 15.29
N ALA A 125 8.34 21.60 16.37
CA ALA A 125 8.51 23.05 16.36
C ALA A 125 9.68 23.52 15.48
N GLU A 126 10.68 22.67 15.30
CA GLU A 126 11.83 22.91 14.43
C GLU A 126 11.53 22.63 12.96
N GLY A 127 10.32 22.11 12.67
CA GLY A 127 9.85 21.82 11.32
C GLY A 127 10.24 20.44 10.79
N ARG A 128 10.79 19.55 11.61
CA ARG A 128 11.15 18.18 11.25
C ARG A 128 9.95 17.25 11.35
N TYR A 129 9.91 16.26 10.48
CA TYR A 129 8.84 15.27 10.46
C TYR A 129 9.22 14.03 11.30
N HIS A 130 8.22 13.49 11.96
CA HIS A 130 8.31 12.26 12.75
C HIS A 130 7.12 11.38 12.43
N ALA A 131 7.28 10.08 12.56
CA ALA A 131 6.18 9.14 12.37
C ALA A 131 6.06 8.18 13.56
N GLU A 132 4.83 7.88 13.95
CA GLU A 132 4.46 6.90 14.96
C GLU A 132 3.57 5.85 14.31
N LEU A 133 3.89 4.56 14.50
CA LEU A 133 2.99 3.48 14.12
C LEU A 133 1.80 3.44 15.07
N VAL A 134 0.61 3.67 14.55
CA VAL A 134 -0.62 3.69 15.34
C VAL A 134 -1.29 2.33 15.34
N GLN A 135 -1.35 1.70 14.17
CA GLN A 135 -2.03 0.42 14.00
C GLN A 135 -1.36 -0.37 12.87
N THR A 136 -1.34 -1.68 12.99
CA THR A 136 -0.98 -2.59 11.91
C THR A 136 -2.20 -3.43 11.53
N ILE A 137 -2.60 -3.40 10.27
CA ILE A 137 -3.68 -4.22 9.73
C ILE A 137 -3.04 -5.33 8.91
N THR A 138 -3.43 -6.56 9.16
CA THR A 138 -2.96 -7.71 8.39
C THR A 138 -4.12 -8.59 7.96
N TYR A 139 -3.94 -9.25 6.83
CA TYR A 139 -4.85 -10.28 6.33
C TYR A 139 -4.09 -11.57 6.13
N SER A 140 -4.56 -12.64 6.74
CA SER A 140 -4.01 -13.98 6.54
C SER A 140 -4.88 -14.76 5.55
N PRO A 141 -4.30 -15.26 4.46
CA PRO A 141 -5.01 -16.12 3.51
C PRO A 141 -5.25 -17.55 3.98
N GLU A 142 -4.81 -17.91 5.18
CA GLU A 142 -4.86 -19.30 5.69
C GLU A 142 -6.28 -19.85 5.89
N THR A 143 -7.25 -18.97 5.97
CA THR A 143 -8.64 -19.40 6.00
C THR A 143 -9.13 -19.60 4.57
N GLU A 144 -9.37 -20.85 4.19
CA GLU A 144 -10.00 -21.18 2.93
C GLU A 144 -11.33 -20.43 2.79
N VAL A 145 -11.32 -19.40 1.97
CA VAL A 145 -12.55 -18.73 1.59
C VAL A 145 -13.21 -19.58 0.53
N LYS A 146 -14.37 -20.15 0.87
CA LYS A 146 -15.16 -20.96 -0.07
C LYS A 146 -15.75 -20.07 -1.18
N ALA A 147 -15.86 -20.66 -2.37
CA ALA A 147 -16.52 -20.02 -3.50
C ALA A 147 -17.81 -19.27 -3.09
N PRO A 148 -18.16 -18.14 -3.71
CA PRO A 148 -17.59 -17.62 -4.96
C PRO A 148 -16.32 -16.76 -4.79
N PHE A 149 -15.93 -16.47 -3.56
CA PHE A 149 -14.88 -15.53 -3.19
C PHE A 149 -13.59 -16.25 -2.77
N VAL A 150 -13.21 -17.28 -3.45
CA VAL A 150 -11.97 -18.00 -3.18
C VAL A 150 -10.81 -17.07 -3.27
N ASN A 151 -10.12 -16.85 -2.16
CA ASN A 151 -9.10 -15.88 -2.16
C ASN A 151 -7.89 -16.14 -1.29
N PRO A 152 -6.83 -16.66 -1.81
CA PRO A 152 -5.55 -16.28 -1.30
C PRO A 152 -5.19 -14.88 -1.84
N CYS A 153 -4.67 -14.05 -0.96
CA CYS A 153 -4.09 -12.77 -1.28
C CYS A 153 -2.65 -13.00 -1.74
N TRP A 154 -2.44 -13.19 -3.03
CA TRP A 154 -1.12 -13.46 -3.60
C TRP A 154 -0.55 -12.25 -4.34
N GLY A 155 0.74 -12.29 -4.59
CA GLY A 155 1.49 -11.22 -5.22
C GLY A 155 2.01 -10.22 -4.20
N CYS A 156 2.13 -8.97 -4.57
CA CYS A 156 2.38 -7.84 -3.68
C CYS A 156 1.09 -7.05 -3.54
N PRO A 157 0.19 -7.43 -2.61
CA PRO A 157 -1.10 -6.77 -2.49
C PRO A 157 -0.92 -5.33 -2.05
N ALA A 158 -1.76 -4.48 -2.62
CA ALA A 158 -1.88 -3.10 -2.21
C ALA A 158 -3.15 -2.91 -1.37
N PHE A 159 -3.00 -2.15 -0.30
CA PHE A 159 -4.10 -1.75 0.58
C PHE A 159 -4.58 -0.36 0.18
N PHE A 160 -5.87 -0.22 0.03
CA PHE A 160 -6.52 1.06 -0.26
C PHE A 160 -7.58 1.33 0.80
N VAL A 161 -7.71 2.57 1.21
CA VAL A 161 -8.73 2.97 2.18
C VAL A 161 -9.68 3.99 1.59
N ASP A 162 -10.96 3.81 1.88
CA ASP A 162 -12.01 4.81 1.67
C ASP A 162 -12.47 5.23 3.07
N THR A 163 -11.77 6.20 3.64
CA THR A 163 -12.03 6.65 5.00
C THR A 163 -13.36 7.37 5.15
N ASP A 164 -13.89 7.94 4.07
CA ASP A 164 -15.21 8.58 4.08
C ASP A 164 -16.33 7.56 4.23
N LYS A 165 -16.18 6.39 3.63
CA LYS A 165 -17.16 5.30 3.70
C LYS A 165 -16.82 4.24 4.75
N GLY A 166 -15.64 4.33 5.38
CA GLY A 166 -15.20 3.36 6.38
C GLY A 166 -14.86 1.99 5.78
N TYR A 167 -14.21 1.95 4.61
CA TYR A 167 -13.83 0.70 3.96
C TYR A 167 -12.32 0.59 3.74
N LEU A 168 -11.85 -0.65 3.82
CA LEU A 168 -10.53 -1.08 3.43
C LEU A 168 -10.66 -2.05 2.25
N TYR A 169 -9.81 -1.89 1.24
CA TYR A 169 -9.73 -2.78 0.09
C TYR A 169 -8.32 -3.35 -0.02
N ILE A 170 -8.24 -4.64 -0.34
CA ILE A 170 -6.99 -5.31 -0.66
C ILE A 170 -7.03 -5.72 -2.12
N PHE A 171 -6.15 -5.15 -2.92
CA PHE A 171 -5.94 -5.53 -4.32
C PHE A 171 -4.83 -6.57 -4.40
N SER A 172 -5.12 -7.75 -4.96
CA SER A 172 -4.22 -8.90 -4.95
C SER A 172 -4.42 -9.79 -6.17
N ALA A 173 -3.65 -10.87 -6.26
CA ALA A 173 -3.85 -11.91 -7.27
C ALA A 173 -4.53 -13.14 -6.65
N ARG A 174 -5.27 -13.88 -7.48
CA ARG A 174 -5.97 -15.11 -7.07
C ARG A 174 -5.01 -16.27 -6.81
N TYR A 175 -3.98 -16.41 -7.63
CA TYR A 175 -3.01 -17.49 -7.51
C TYR A 175 -1.57 -16.98 -7.48
N ARG A 176 -0.69 -17.72 -6.83
CA ARG A 176 0.75 -17.42 -6.72
C ARG A 176 1.52 -17.73 -8.02
N THR A 177 0.97 -17.51 -9.18
CA THR A 177 1.66 -17.78 -10.43
C THR A 177 1.88 -16.54 -11.27
N LYS A 178 3.11 -16.32 -11.68
CA LYS A 178 3.50 -15.24 -12.62
C LYS A 178 3.05 -15.53 -14.06
N ARG A 179 2.68 -16.78 -14.37
CA ARG A 179 2.34 -17.19 -15.75
C ARG A 179 0.90 -16.86 -16.15
N GLY A 180 0.10 -16.33 -15.27
CA GLY A 180 -1.27 -15.92 -15.55
C GLY A 180 -2.31 -17.03 -15.59
N CYS A 181 -1.92 -18.28 -15.43
CA CYS A 181 -2.83 -19.42 -15.31
C CYS A 181 -2.30 -20.45 -14.32
N THR A 182 -3.19 -21.27 -13.78
CA THR A 182 -2.83 -22.41 -12.95
C THR A 182 -2.29 -23.56 -13.81
N PRO A 183 -1.65 -24.58 -13.20
CA PRO A 183 -1.28 -25.81 -13.92
C PRO A 183 -2.46 -26.49 -14.59
N GLU A 184 -3.65 -26.35 -14.04
CA GLU A 184 -4.91 -26.90 -14.53
C GLU A 184 -5.52 -26.07 -15.69
N GLY A 185 -4.87 -24.99 -16.09
CA GLY A 185 -5.31 -24.13 -17.20
C GLY A 185 -6.33 -23.06 -16.80
N GLU A 186 -6.65 -22.92 -15.53
CA GLU A 186 -7.48 -21.82 -15.08
C GLU A 186 -6.75 -20.49 -15.17
N HIS A 187 -7.43 -19.46 -15.64
CA HIS A 187 -6.86 -18.13 -15.69
C HIS A 187 -6.79 -17.49 -14.32
N ASN A 188 -5.65 -16.87 -14.03
CA ASN A 188 -5.50 -16.05 -12.84
C ASN A 188 -6.41 -14.81 -12.95
N ALA A 189 -6.70 -14.19 -11.82
CA ALA A 189 -7.51 -12.99 -11.74
C ALA A 189 -6.87 -12.02 -10.77
N TYR A 190 -7.11 -10.73 -10.97
CA TYR A 190 -6.96 -9.76 -9.89
C TYR A 190 -8.18 -9.83 -8.99
N ILE A 191 -7.95 -9.81 -7.70
CA ILE A 191 -9.01 -9.84 -6.70
C ILE A 191 -8.96 -8.55 -5.90
N ILE A 192 -10.12 -7.92 -5.76
CA ILE A 192 -10.31 -6.80 -4.84
C ILE A 192 -11.20 -7.31 -3.72
N THR A 193 -10.66 -7.38 -2.52
CA THR A 193 -11.41 -7.82 -1.34
C THR A 193 -11.73 -6.62 -0.47
N LYS A 194 -12.98 -6.49 -0.06
CA LYS A 194 -13.52 -5.38 0.72
C LYS A 194 -13.74 -5.78 2.17
N PHE A 195 -13.31 -4.93 3.08
CA PHE A 195 -13.48 -5.05 4.52
C PHE A 195 -14.06 -3.76 5.11
N ALA A 196 -14.60 -3.82 6.32
CA ALA A 196 -14.75 -2.63 7.13
C ALA A 196 -13.36 -2.08 7.49
N LEU A 197 -13.18 -0.76 7.43
CA LEU A 197 -11.93 -0.15 7.88
C LEU A 197 -11.83 -0.33 9.40
N PRO A 198 -10.76 -0.96 9.92
CA PRO A 198 -10.59 -1.09 11.35
C PRO A 198 -10.54 0.26 12.06
N ASP A 199 -11.16 0.32 13.23
CA ASP A 199 -11.14 1.51 14.06
C ASP A 199 -9.71 1.75 14.57
N VAL A 200 -9.12 2.86 14.15
CA VAL A 200 -7.75 3.23 14.49
C VAL A 200 -7.56 3.48 15.99
N SER A 201 -8.62 3.78 16.72
CA SER A 201 -8.56 3.98 18.17
C SER A 201 -8.22 2.71 18.94
N GLN A 202 -8.43 1.54 18.35
CA GLN A 202 -8.04 0.26 18.94
C GLN A 202 -6.51 0.09 18.99
N GLY A 203 -5.78 0.74 18.09
CA GLY A 203 -4.33 0.60 17.99
C GLY A 203 -3.86 -0.82 17.71
N GLY A 204 -2.57 -1.06 17.85
CA GLY A 204 -1.97 -2.39 17.84
C GLY A 204 -2.14 -3.18 16.55
N LEU A 205 -2.22 -4.51 16.66
CA LEU A 205 -2.33 -5.44 15.55
C LEU A 205 -3.78 -5.89 15.33
N VAL A 206 -4.36 -5.54 14.19
CA VAL A 206 -5.67 -6.02 13.73
C VAL A 206 -5.47 -7.12 12.69
N LYS A 207 -6.07 -8.27 12.93
CA LYS A 207 -5.99 -9.46 12.08
C LYS A 207 -7.31 -9.65 11.35
N LEU A 208 -7.35 -9.30 10.07
CA LEU A 208 -8.49 -9.59 9.23
C LEU A 208 -8.45 -11.05 8.78
N THR A 209 -9.60 -11.66 8.73
CA THR A 209 -9.82 -13.05 8.32
C THR A 209 -10.85 -13.11 7.19
N ALA A 210 -11.09 -14.30 6.67
CA ALA A 210 -12.15 -14.53 5.70
C ALA A 210 -13.55 -14.17 6.23
N ALA A 211 -13.77 -14.26 7.54
CA ALA A 211 -15.04 -13.89 8.16
C ALA A 211 -15.33 -12.38 8.13
N ASP A 212 -14.28 -11.57 7.97
CA ASP A 212 -14.39 -10.11 7.94
C ASP A 212 -14.64 -9.56 6.52
N ILE A 213 -14.63 -10.43 5.50
CA ILE A 213 -14.86 -10.04 4.11
C ILE A 213 -16.32 -9.60 3.93
N LEU A 214 -16.50 -8.35 3.52
CA LEU A 214 -17.83 -7.81 3.18
C LEU A 214 -18.20 -8.10 1.75
N ASP A 215 -17.22 -8.08 0.84
CA ASP A 215 -17.42 -8.30 -0.60
C ASP A 215 -16.08 -8.61 -1.28
N ALA A 216 -16.13 -9.21 -2.46
CA ALA A 216 -14.94 -9.45 -3.27
C ALA A 216 -15.27 -9.41 -4.76
N TYR A 217 -14.37 -8.82 -5.54
CA TYR A 217 -14.51 -8.66 -7.00
C TYR A 217 -13.34 -9.33 -7.69
N ALA A 218 -13.65 -10.08 -8.74
CA ALA A 218 -12.64 -10.71 -9.59
C ALA A 218 -12.58 -10.01 -10.95
N ILE A 219 -11.38 -9.57 -11.33
CA ILE A 219 -11.09 -9.09 -12.68
C ILE A 219 -10.39 -10.22 -13.41
N VAL A 220 -11.18 -11.01 -14.16
CA VAL A 220 -10.67 -12.15 -14.92
C VAL A 220 -9.85 -11.67 -16.09
N ARG A 221 -8.71 -12.29 -16.33
CA ARG A 221 -7.81 -11.94 -17.42
C ARG A 221 -8.17 -12.70 -18.69
N GLN A 222 -7.95 -12.05 -19.83
CA GLN A 222 -8.02 -12.73 -21.10
C GLN A 222 -6.83 -13.68 -21.29
N ALA A 223 -7.07 -14.81 -21.95
CA ALA A 223 -6.04 -15.77 -22.29
C ALA A 223 -4.88 -15.10 -23.07
N GLY A 224 -3.66 -15.47 -22.73
CA GLY A 224 -2.46 -15.02 -23.44
C GLY A 224 -1.90 -13.65 -23.01
N ILE A 225 -2.56 -12.92 -22.12
CA ILE A 225 -2.00 -11.68 -21.56
C ILE A 225 -1.22 -12.02 -20.28
N PRO A 226 0.10 -11.83 -20.22
CA PRO A 226 0.87 -12.09 -19.01
C PRO A 226 0.43 -11.15 -17.88
N MET A 227 0.38 -11.66 -16.62
CA MET A 227 0.16 -10.78 -15.47
C MET A 227 1.32 -9.80 -15.39
N VAL A 228 1.01 -8.53 -15.33
CA VAL A 228 1.98 -7.53 -14.92
C VAL A 228 2.33 -7.84 -13.47
N ASN A 229 3.61 -7.86 -13.14
CA ASN A 229 4.02 -7.89 -11.75
C ASN A 229 3.36 -6.71 -11.04
N MET A 230 2.79 -6.98 -9.88
CA MET A 230 2.29 -5.96 -8.99
C MET A 230 3.40 -5.50 -8.02
N ASP A 231 4.64 -5.55 -8.50
CA ASP A 231 5.81 -5.07 -7.74
C ASP A 231 5.85 -3.55 -7.74
#